data_2d0e508c2a5ebe0afab122d9a33f1e24
#
_entry.id   2d0e508c2a5ebe0afab122d9a33f1e24
#
_cell.length_a   1.000
_cell.length_b   1.000
_cell.length_c   1.000
_cell.angle_alpha   90.00
_cell.angle_beta   90.00
_cell.angle_gamma   90.00
#
_symmetry.space_group_name_H-M   'P 1'
#
loop_
_entity.id
_entity.type
_entity.pdbx_description
1 polymer ?
#
loop_
_entity_poly.entity_id
_entity_poly.type
_entity_poly.pdbx_seq_one_letter_code
_entity_poly.pdbx_strand_id
1 'polypeptide(L)'
;MAKIFFDLEGPISPQDNAYEVLGLAKNGKKVFEVISKYDDILTIEGRENYEPGDTLKLIVPFLIHNKISECDINRVSKNAGVVPGVKEVVSKLISDGWEVYIISTSYEQHAYNIARRIGIDNGRVACTKMPLDDYLLKFSDDDLKVVAGMEKKILNDLYPGLDERRIVTELDEFFFKTVPKSRLGSMFNEITVVGGQRKVDAMMRFAGNDLTGAVAVGDSITDFKMLEKVRENGGLAIAFNGNEYSIPHADVAVATVDQRFLLPITSAFAEGGRSHAIDTAKGLENAHLDAILNAMPRNIAIPEDITPPRYHHIKDAEEVIEIHREYRTLLRGNAGKLG
;
A
#
# COMPACT_ATOMS: atom_id res chain seq x y z
N MET A 1 -9.81 -1.91 23.93
CA MET A 1 -10.17 -0.90 22.91
C MET A 1 -9.74 -1.44 21.56
N ALA A 2 -10.64 -1.49 20.59
CA ALA A 2 -10.33 -2.02 19.28
C ALA A 2 -9.38 -1.08 18.51
N LYS A 3 -8.48 -1.66 17.72
CA LYS A 3 -7.51 -0.93 16.90
C LYS A 3 -7.64 -1.38 15.45
N ILE A 4 -7.55 -0.44 14.52
CA ILE A 4 -7.53 -0.76 13.10
C ILE A 4 -6.31 -0.12 12.42
N PHE A 5 -5.63 -0.91 11.61
CA PHE A 5 -4.41 -0.55 10.89
C PHE A 5 -4.68 -0.63 9.40
N PHE A 6 -4.75 0.50 8.74
CA PHE A 6 -4.93 0.57 7.30
C PHE A 6 -3.59 0.72 6.58
N ASP A 7 -3.40 -0.03 5.51
CA ASP A 7 -2.52 0.49 4.46
C ASP A 7 -3.14 1.74 3.83
N LEU A 8 -2.29 2.58 3.25
CA LEU A 8 -2.73 3.84 2.66
C LEU A 8 -3.14 3.67 1.20
N GLU A 9 -2.25 3.12 0.37
CA GLU A 9 -2.42 3.05 -1.09
C GLU A 9 -3.20 1.80 -1.47
N GLY A 10 -4.43 1.99 -1.88
CA GLY A 10 -5.44 0.96 -2.11
C GLY A 10 -6.62 1.16 -1.17
N PRO A 11 -6.52 0.86 0.10
CA PRO A 11 -7.63 1.01 1.03
C PRO A 11 -8.10 2.45 1.29
N ILE A 12 -7.19 3.43 1.31
CA ILE A 12 -7.49 4.84 1.63
C ILE A 12 -7.31 5.77 0.43
N SER A 13 -6.21 5.62 -0.31
CA SER A 13 -5.91 6.41 -1.51
C SER A 13 -5.82 5.49 -2.73
N PRO A 14 -6.55 5.76 -3.81
CA PRO A 14 -6.52 4.89 -4.99
C PRO A 14 -5.23 5.02 -5.82
N GLN A 15 -4.47 6.13 -5.66
CA GLN A 15 -3.24 6.36 -6.41
C GLN A 15 -2.04 5.68 -5.75
N ASP A 16 -1.04 5.35 -6.58
CA ASP A 16 0.33 5.13 -6.17
C ASP A 16 1.09 6.46 -6.27
N ASN A 17 1.42 7.05 -5.13
CA ASN A 17 2.04 8.38 -5.10
C ASN A 17 3.45 8.36 -5.69
N ALA A 18 4.24 7.34 -5.43
CA ALA A 18 5.61 7.24 -5.92
C ALA A 18 5.66 7.09 -7.45
N TYR A 19 4.73 6.31 -8.02
CA TYR A 19 4.53 6.20 -9.46
C TYR A 19 4.18 7.53 -10.11
N GLU A 20 3.23 8.28 -9.52
CA GLU A 20 2.83 9.58 -10.04
C GLU A 20 3.94 10.62 -9.88
N VAL A 21 4.70 10.59 -8.78
CA VAL A 21 5.82 11.51 -8.53
C VAL A 21 6.96 11.26 -9.52
N LEU A 22 7.42 10.03 -9.71
CA LEU A 22 8.44 9.74 -10.72
C LEU A 22 7.92 10.00 -12.13
N GLY A 23 6.61 9.85 -12.35
CA GLY A 23 5.92 10.20 -13.60
C GLY A 23 6.00 11.67 -14.01
N LEU A 24 6.44 12.58 -13.13
CA LEU A 24 6.77 13.98 -13.48
C LEU A 24 8.00 14.06 -14.39
N ALA A 25 8.93 13.12 -14.28
CA ALA A 25 10.06 13.00 -15.18
C ALA A 25 9.64 12.44 -16.55
N LYS A 26 10.34 12.83 -17.60
CA LYS A 26 10.13 12.29 -18.94
C LYS A 26 10.35 10.77 -18.92
N ASN A 27 9.32 9.99 -19.24
CA ASN A 27 9.32 8.53 -19.18
C ASN A 27 9.50 7.93 -17.75
N GLY A 28 9.36 8.72 -16.69
CA GLY A 28 9.56 8.26 -15.31
C GLY A 28 8.65 7.10 -14.92
N LYS A 29 7.41 7.05 -15.43
CA LYS A 29 6.50 5.91 -15.24
C LYS A 29 7.07 4.59 -15.74
N LYS A 30 7.75 4.61 -16.90
CA LYS A 30 8.43 3.40 -17.44
C LYS A 30 9.59 2.95 -16.57
N VAL A 31 10.35 3.91 -16.03
CA VAL A 31 11.42 3.62 -15.06
C VAL A 31 10.85 2.98 -13.81
N PHE A 32 9.76 3.53 -13.28
CA PHE A 32 9.08 2.99 -12.11
C PHE A 32 8.60 1.56 -12.34
N GLU A 33 7.94 1.28 -13.46
CA GLU A 33 7.41 -0.06 -13.79
C GLU A 33 8.50 -1.13 -13.83
N VAL A 34 9.70 -0.81 -14.35
CA VAL A 34 10.83 -1.75 -14.36
C VAL A 34 11.37 -1.98 -12.94
N ILE A 35 11.48 -0.91 -12.13
CA ILE A 35 11.99 -1.02 -10.75
C ILE A 35 10.98 -1.72 -9.86
N SER A 36 9.68 -1.45 -10.02
CA SER A 36 8.62 -2.16 -9.29
C SER A 36 8.62 -3.65 -9.62
N LYS A 37 8.73 -4.02 -10.90
CA LYS A 37 8.86 -5.42 -11.30
C LYS A 37 10.10 -6.09 -10.69
N TYR A 38 11.21 -5.37 -10.61
CA TYR A 38 12.42 -5.86 -9.95
C TYR A 38 12.20 -6.09 -8.44
N ASP A 39 11.51 -5.16 -7.75
CA ASP A 39 11.13 -5.30 -6.35
C ASP A 39 10.30 -6.55 -6.09
N ASP A 40 9.29 -6.80 -6.93
CA ASP A 40 8.45 -7.99 -6.86
C ASP A 40 9.28 -9.28 -7.00
N ILE A 41 10.18 -9.33 -7.99
CA ILE A 41 11.06 -10.49 -8.20
C ILE A 41 11.93 -10.76 -6.98
N LEU A 42 12.60 -9.73 -6.43
CA LEU A 42 13.46 -9.87 -5.25
C LEU A 42 12.67 -10.33 -4.02
N THR A 43 11.44 -9.84 -3.89
CA THR A 43 10.53 -10.22 -2.80
C THR A 43 10.12 -11.69 -2.91
N ILE A 44 9.70 -12.14 -4.12
CA ILE A 44 9.26 -13.51 -4.38
C ILE A 44 10.43 -14.51 -4.20
N GLU A 45 11.63 -14.12 -4.64
CA GLU A 45 12.86 -14.92 -4.44
C GLU A 45 13.30 -14.98 -2.98
N GLY A 46 12.74 -14.17 -2.09
CA GLY A 46 13.12 -14.09 -0.68
C GLY A 46 14.54 -13.55 -0.48
N ARG A 47 14.90 -12.50 -1.23
CA ARG A 47 16.23 -11.89 -1.16
C ARG A 47 16.56 -11.47 0.28
N GLU A 48 17.71 -11.91 0.79
CA GLU A 48 18.16 -11.60 2.14
C GLU A 48 18.27 -10.08 2.37
N ASN A 49 17.78 -9.61 3.50
CA ASN A 49 17.75 -8.19 3.90
C ASN A 49 16.97 -7.27 2.95
N TYR A 50 16.05 -7.84 2.16
CA TYR A 50 15.15 -7.12 1.27
C TYR A 50 13.71 -7.22 1.78
N GLU A 51 12.94 -6.14 1.68
CA GLU A 51 11.52 -6.14 2.06
C GLU A 51 10.67 -5.57 0.91
N PRO A 52 9.47 -6.12 0.70
CA PRO A 52 8.57 -5.62 -0.34
C PRO A 52 8.26 -4.12 -0.15
N GLY A 53 8.29 -3.37 -1.24
CA GLY A 53 8.13 -1.92 -1.24
C GLY A 53 9.45 -1.14 -1.18
N ASP A 54 10.61 -1.81 -1.10
CA ASP A 54 11.91 -1.15 -1.20
C ASP A 54 12.10 -0.43 -2.56
N THR A 55 11.19 -0.62 -3.53
CA THR A 55 11.02 0.22 -4.73
C THR A 55 11.14 1.71 -4.38
N LEU A 56 10.51 2.17 -3.30
CA LEU A 56 10.52 3.57 -2.91
C LEU A 56 11.93 4.09 -2.55
N LYS A 57 12.82 3.22 -2.09
CA LYS A 57 14.23 3.54 -1.90
C LYS A 57 15.00 3.48 -3.23
N LEU A 58 14.71 2.48 -4.06
CA LEU A 58 15.39 2.27 -5.33
C LEU A 58 15.14 3.40 -6.33
N ILE A 59 13.97 4.04 -6.31
CA ILE A 59 13.65 5.15 -7.22
C ILE A 59 14.28 6.48 -6.82
N VAL A 60 14.76 6.66 -5.58
CA VAL A 60 15.26 7.95 -5.07
C VAL A 60 16.41 8.52 -5.93
N PRO A 61 17.40 7.75 -6.38
CA PRO A 61 18.42 8.27 -7.29
C PRO A 61 17.84 8.91 -8.56
N PHE A 62 16.77 8.31 -9.09
CA PHE A 62 16.09 8.82 -10.30
C PHE A 62 15.27 10.08 -10.00
N LEU A 63 14.64 10.18 -8.81
CA LEU A 63 13.98 11.41 -8.36
C LEU A 63 14.99 12.57 -8.30
N ILE A 64 16.14 12.35 -7.68
CA ILE A 64 17.21 13.34 -7.55
C ILE A 64 17.77 13.71 -8.93
N HIS A 65 18.05 12.71 -9.78
CA HIS A 65 18.56 12.94 -11.15
C HIS A 65 17.60 13.84 -11.97
N ASN A 66 16.31 13.62 -11.83
CA ASN A 66 15.27 14.39 -12.51
C ASN A 66 14.88 15.68 -11.76
N LYS A 67 15.63 16.07 -10.72
CA LYS A 67 15.40 17.30 -9.92
C LYS A 67 14.00 17.40 -9.31
N ILE A 68 13.41 16.26 -8.98
CA ILE A 68 12.10 16.18 -8.30
C ILE A 68 12.31 16.49 -6.82
N SER A 69 11.51 17.39 -6.27
CA SER A 69 11.61 17.93 -4.91
C SER A 69 10.49 17.45 -3.99
N GLU A 70 10.62 17.67 -2.68
CA GLU A 70 9.52 17.45 -1.73
C GLU A 70 8.29 18.31 -2.05
N CYS A 71 8.50 19.52 -2.62
CA CYS A 71 7.40 20.35 -3.11
C CYS A 71 6.61 19.66 -4.23
N ASP A 72 7.29 18.92 -5.11
CA ASP A 72 6.64 18.14 -6.18
C ASP A 72 5.85 16.96 -5.60
N ILE A 73 6.39 16.24 -4.62
CA ILE A 73 5.66 15.18 -3.90
C ILE A 73 4.39 15.76 -3.26
N ASN A 74 4.51 16.89 -2.55
CA ASN A 74 3.38 17.56 -1.94
C ASN A 74 2.33 18.01 -2.97
N ARG A 75 2.76 18.50 -4.14
CA ARG A 75 1.85 18.92 -5.23
C ARG A 75 1.08 17.74 -5.80
N VAL A 76 1.73 16.61 -6.07
CA VAL A 76 1.09 15.38 -6.51
C VAL A 76 0.09 14.90 -5.46
N SER A 77 0.52 14.86 -4.19
CA SER A 77 -0.31 14.42 -3.08
C SER A 77 -1.56 15.28 -2.87
N LYS A 78 -1.48 16.59 -3.05
CA LYS A 78 -2.65 17.49 -2.93
C LYS A 78 -3.75 17.15 -3.94
N ASN A 79 -3.36 16.67 -5.12
CA ASN A 79 -4.28 16.27 -6.18
C ASN A 79 -4.75 14.81 -6.06
N ALA A 80 -4.16 14.04 -5.16
CA ALA A 80 -4.53 12.65 -4.95
C ALA A 80 -5.95 12.53 -4.40
N GLY A 81 -6.71 11.55 -4.89
CA GLY A 81 -8.03 11.21 -4.38
C GLY A 81 -7.97 10.47 -3.04
N VAL A 82 -9.13 10.27 -2.46
CA VAL A 82 -9.35 9.29 -1.40
C VAL A 82 -10.47 8.36 -1.85
N VAL A 83 -10.44 7.12 -1.38
CA VAL A 83 -11.48 6.13 -1.67
C VAL A 83 -12.83 6.68 -1.19
N PRO A 84 -13.91 6.56 -1.99
CA PRO A 84 -15.25 6.95 -1.57
C PRO A 84 -15.59 6.36 -0.20
N GLY A 85 -16.22 7.15 0.67
CA GLY A 85 -16.65 6.73 2.00
C GLY A 85 -15.57 6.67 3.08
N VAL A 86 -14.26 6.84 2.75
CA VAL A 86 -13.18 6.69 3.74
C VAL A 86 -13.31 7.65 4.93
N LYS A 87 -13.72 8.90 4.69
CA LYS A 87 -13.89 9.89 5.78
C LYS A 87 -14.99 9.48 6.75
N GLU A 88 -16.09 8.99 6.21
CA GLU A 88 -17.24 8.51 6.96
C GLU A 88 -16.85 7.28 7.79
N VAL A 89 -16.11 6.34 7.21
CA VAL A 89 -15.60 5.15 7.91
C VAL A 89 -14.68 5.54 9.05
N VAL A 90 -13.67 6.38 8.80
CA VAL A 90 -12.74 6.83 9.84
C VAL A 90 -13.49 7.55 10.96
N SER A 91 -14.40 8.49 10.62
CA SER A 91 -15.20 9.21 11.61
C SER A 91 -16.08 8.27 12.43
N LYS A 92 -16.73 7.28 11.79
CA LYS A 92 -17.57 6.29 12.46
C LYS A 92 -16.75 5.43 13.41
N LEU A 93 -15.63 4.88 12.97
CA LEU A 93 -14.72 4.07 13.79
C LEU A 93 -14.24 4.85 15.02
N ILE A 94 -13.79 6.09 14.83
CA ILE A 94 -13.35 6.94 15.95
C ILE A 94 -14.51 7.21 16.93
N SER A 95 -15.71 7.50 16.42
CA SER A 95 -16.90 7.72 17.29
C SER A 95 -17.33 6.48 18.05
N ASP A 96 -17.06 5.30 17.50
CA ASP A 96 -17.32 3.99 18.14
C ASP A 96 -16.19 3.58 19.11
N GLY A 97 -15.21 4.45 19.32
CA GLY A 97 -14.11 4.23 20.28
C GLY A 97 -12.94 3.43 19.73
N TRP A 98 -12.81 3.29 18.41
CA TRP A 98 -11.64 2.67 17.81
C TRP A 98 -10.44 3.61 17.77
N GLU A 99 -9.26 3.04 17.89
CA GLU A 99 -8.03 3.71 17.52
C GLU A 99 -7.69 3.36 16.06
N VAL A 100 -7.66 4.40 15.21
CA VAL A 100 -7.41 4.24 13.76
C VAL A 100 -5.99 4.67 13.45
N TYR A 101 -5.23 3.81 12.76
CA TYR A 101 -3.84 4.00 12.37
C TYR A 101 -3.64 3.79 10.88
N ILE A 102 -2.61 4.43 10.33
CA ILE A 102 -2.12 4.21 8.97
C ILE A 102 -0.70 3.66 9.04
N ILE A 103 -0.43 2.59 8.27
CA ILE A 103 0.91 2.01 8.12
C ILE A 103 1.18 1.88 6.62
N SER A 104 2.06 2.72 6.09
CA SER A 104 2.22 2.91 4.65
C SER A 104 3.66 2.86 4.20
N THR A 105 3.91 2.29 3.03
CA THR A 105 5.18 2.41 2.32
C THR A 105 5.41 3.83 1.80
N SER A 106 4.37 4.59 1.52
CA SER A 106 4.44 5.94 0.93
C SER A 106 5.35 6.90 1.69
N TYR A 107 5.88 7.88 0.98
CA TYR A 107 6.63 8.98 1.59
C TYR A 107 5.77 9.82 2.51
N GLU A 108 6.38 10.35 3.57
CA GLU A 108 5.70 11.10 4.62
C GLU A 108 4.90 12.31 4.10
N GLN A 109 5.37 12.98 3.04
CA GLN A 109 4.69 14.10 2.43
C GLN A 109 3.28 13.71 1.93
N HIS A 110 3.15 12.50 1.35
CA HIS A 110 1.85 11.97 0.92
C HIS A 110 1.05 11.41 2.09
N ALA A 111 1.66 10.54 2.90
CA ALA A 111 0.98 9.86 3.98
C ALA A 111 0.34 10.84 4.97
N TYR A 112 1.08 11.86 5.40
CA TYR A 112 0.56 12.88 6.32
C TYR A 112 -0.49 13.80 5.68
N ASN A 113 -0.38 14.09 4.38
CA ASN A 113 -1.39 14.88 3.69
C ASN A 113 -2.73 14.13 3.63
N ILE A 114 -2.73 12.87 3.25
CA ILE A 114 -3.95 12.05 3.20
C ILE A 114 -4.52 11.83 4.59
N ALA A 115 -3.70 11.48 5.58
CA ALA A 115 -4.12 11.29 6.97
C ALA A 115 -4.90 12.49 7.52
N ARG A 116 -4.34 13.70 7.37
CA ARG A 116 -5.01 14.94 7.79
C ARG A 116 -6.34 15.18 7.07
N ARG A 117 -6.43 14.84 5.77
CA ARG A 117 -7.66 15.02 4.98
C ARG A 117 -8.80 14.12 5.43
N ILE A 118 -8.47 12.98 6.05
CA ILE A 118 -9.47 12.02 6.56
C ILE A 118 -9.62 12.05 8.09
N GLY A 119 -8.95 12.99 8.76
CA GLY A 119 -9.10 13.23 10.21
C GLY A 119 -8.23 12.36 11.11
N ILE A 120 -7.12 11.80 10.59
CA ILE A 120 -6.14 11.02 11.36
C ILE A 120 -4.93 11.91 11.69
N ASP A 121 -4.53 11.93 12.97
CA ASP A 121 -3.33 12.65 13.43
C ASP A 121 -2.05 12.00 12.93
N ASN A 122 -1.03 12.81 12.60
CA ASN A 122 0.26 12.32 12.12
C ASN A 122 0.96 11.37 13.11
N GLY A 123 0.71 11.49 14.42
CA GLY A 123 1.22 10.58 15.44
C GLY A 123 0.65 9.16 15.33
N ARG A 124 -0.41 8.95 14.55
CA ARG A 124 -1.02 7.65 14.25
C ARG A 124 -0.64 7.12 12.86
N VAL A 125 0.39 7.69 12.23
CA VAL A 125 0.86 7.30 10.90
C VAL A 125 2.29 6.80 10.98
N ALA A 126 2.54 5.59 10.54
CA ALA A 126 3.87 5.07 10.25
C ALA A 126 4.07 5.05 8.73
N CYS A 127 5.12 5.72 8.25
CA CYS A 127 5.39 5.85 6.82
C CYS A 127 6.88 6.06 6.56
N THR A 128 7.27 5.98 5.29
CA THR A 128 8.67 6.16 4.88
C THR A 128 9.09 7.63 4.99
N LYS A 129 10.14 7.88 5.76
CA LYS A 129 10.77 9.19 5.86
C LYS A 129 11.63 9.46 4.63
N MET A 130 11.45 10.63 4.01
CA MET A 130 12.13 10.96 2.77
C MET A 130 12.56 12.44 2.73
N PRO A 131 13.76 12.78 3.23
CA PRO A 131 14.31 14.13 3.16
C PRO A 131 14.91 14.38 1.76
N LEU A 132 14.07 14.42 0.73
CA LEU A 132 14.48 14.46 -0.67
C LEU A 132 15.24 15.75 -1.01
N ASP A 133 14.82 16.89 -0.43
CA ASP A 133 15.46 18.18 -0.70
C ASP A 133 16.90 18.22 -0.12
N ASP A 134 17.17 17.53 0.99
CA ASP A 134 18.53 17.38 1.52
C ASP A 134 19.42 16.60 0.54
N TYR A 135 18.87 15.55 -0.09
CA TYR A 135 19.60 14.79 -1.10
C TYR A 135 19.85 15.59 -2.39
N LEU A 136 18.90 16.43 -2.81
CA LEU A 136 19.08 17.33 -3.96
C LEU A 136 20.23 18.31 -3.73
N LEU A 137 20.49 18.74 -2.50
CA LEU A 137 21.61 19.59 -2.13
C LEU A 137 22.93 18.83 -1.95
N LYS A 138 22.85 17.55 -1.56
CA LYS A 138 24.03 16.72 -1.22
C LYS A 138 24.77 16.19 -2.45
N PHE A 139 24.05 15.90 -3.55
CA PHE A 139 24.60 15.23 -4.73
C PHE A 139 24.71 16.16 -5.93
N SER A 140 25.90 16.17 -6.56
CA SER A 140 26.18 16.92 -7.78
C SER A 140 25.74 16.17 -9.03
N ASP A 141 25.68 16.88 -10.17
CA ASP A 141 25.38 16.24 -11.46
C ASP A 141 26.42 15.17 -11.84
N ASP A 142 27.69 15.31 -11.38
CA ASP A 142 28.72 14.28 -11.58
C ASP A 142 28.42 13.01 -10.81
N ASP A 143 27.94 13.12 -9.57
CA ASP A 143 27.52 11.96 -8.76
C ASP A 143 26.36 11.21 -9.42
N LEU A 144 25.52 11.92 -10.16
CA LEU A 144 24.29 11.38 -10.79
C LEU A 144 24.52 10.82 -12.21
N LYS A 145 25.73 10.91 -12.79
CA LYS A 145 26.03 10.35 -14.13
C LYS A 145 25.73 8.85 -14.23
N VAL A 146 26.00 8.10 -13.16
CA VAL A 146 25.72 6.65 -13.14
C VAL A 146 24.21 6.38 -13.19
N VAL A 147 23.41 7.24 -12.57
CA VAL A 147 21.93 7.17 -12.59
C VAL A 147 21.40 7.48 -13.98
N ALA A 148 21.92 8.54 -14.63
CA ALA A 148 21.56 8.90 -16.00
C ALA A 148 21.86 7.75 -16.99
N GLY A 149 22.99 7.05 -16.79
CA GLY A 149 23.36 5.86 -17.57
C GLY A 149 22.37 4.71 -17.38
N MET A 150 22.00 4.43 -16.13
CA MET A 150 21.03 3.38 -15.81
C MET A 150 19.62 3.72 -16.30
N GLU A 151 19.18 4.97 -16.17
CA GLU A 151 17.88 5.41 -16.70
C GLU A 151 17.78 5.16 -18.21
N LYS A 152 18.81 5.52 -18.97
CA LYS A 152 18.87 5.21 -20.42
C LYS A 152 18.80 3.72 -20.69
N LYS A 153 19.52 2.90 -19.90
CA LYS A 153 19.52 1.45 -20.04
C LYS A 153 18.16 0.85 -19.74
N ILE A 154 17.50 1.30 -18.68
CA ILE A 154 16.13 0.92 -18.35
C ILE A 154 15.20 1.19 -19.53
N LEU A 155 15.23 2.40 -20.07
CA LEU A 155 14.30 2.83 -21.12
C LEU A 155 14.55 2.13 -22.47
N ASN A 156 15.80 1.88 -22.84
CA ASN A 156 16.16 1.35 -24.14
C ASN A 156 16.23 -0.18 -24.18
N ASP A 157 16.68 -0.79 -23.08
CA ASP A 157 17.07 -2.21 -23.10
C ASP A 157 16.17 -3.09 -22.21
N LEU A 158 15.71 -2.57 -21.06
CA LEU A 158 14.95 -3.36 -20.10
C LEU A 158 13.44 -3.22 -20.27
N TYR A 159 12.96 -1.99 -20.41
CA TYR A 159 11.51 -1.71 -20.53
C TYR A 159 10.87 -2.36 -21.77
N PRO A 160 11.47 -2.33 -22.99
CA PRO A 160 10.79 -2.87 -24.17
C PRO A 160 10.47 -4.36 -24.10
N GLY A 161 11.27 -5.14 -23.40
CA GLY A 161 11.11 -6.61 -23.31
C GLY A 161 10.62 -7.10 -21.96
N LEU A 162 10.81 -6.32 -20.89
CA LEU A 162 10.56 -6.70 -19.49
C LEU A 162 11.10 -8.10 -19.13
N ASP A 163 12.26 -8.47 -19.70
CA ASP A 163 12.94 -9.75 -19.43
C ASP A 163 13.45 -9.77 -17.98
N GLU A 164 12.89 -10.64 -17.18
CA GLU A 164 13.16 -10.71 -15.75
C GLU A 164 14.62 -11.00 -15.43
N ARG A 165 15.28 -11.91 -16.17
CA ARG A 165 16.69 -12.24 -15.95
C ARG A 165 17.60 -11.04 -16.23
N ARG A 166 17.31 -10.31 -17.30
CA ARG A 166 18.04 -9.08 -17.62
C ARG A 166 17.80 -7.99 -16.60
N ILE A 167 16.55 -7.80 -16.18
CA ILE A 167 16.19 -6.82 -15.15
C ILE A 167 16.98 -7.12 -13.88
N VAL A 168 16.94 -8.35 -13.36
CA VAL A 168 17.67 -8.74 -12.16
C VAL A 168 19.18 -8.54 -12.33
N THR A 169 19.77 -9.05 -13.44
CA THR A 169 21.23 -8.95 -13.65
C THR A 169 21.71 -7.50 -13.65
N GLU A 170 21.03 -6.63 -14.39
CA GLU A 170 21.47 -5.25 -14.60
C GLU A 170 21.18 -4.36 -13.38
N LEU A 171 20.04 -4.56 -12.73
CA LEU A 171 19.70 -3.78 -11.55
C LEU A 171 20.44 -4.27 -10.29
N ASP A 172 20.75 -5.56 -10.16
CA ASP A 172 21.67 -6.07 -9.13
C ASP A 172 23.06 -5.43 -9.24
N GLU A 173 23.63 -5.38 -10.45
CA GLU A 173 24.92 -4.72 -10.69
C GLU A 173 24.86 -3.23 -10.32
N PHE A 174 23.76 -2.57 -10.65
CA PHE A 174 23.58 -1.16 -10.35
C PHE A 174 23.38 -0.91 -8.85
N PHE A 175 22.32 -1.49 -8.26
CA PHE A 175 21.92 -1.16 -6.89
C PHE A 175 22.80 -1.79 -5.80
N PHE A 176 23.35 -2.98 -6.02
CA PHE A 176 24.13 -3.69 -5.00
C PHE A 176 25.64 -3.64 -5.21
N LYS A 177 26.14 -3.16 -6.37
CA LYS A 177 27.58 -3.04 -6.61
C LYS A 177 28.02 -1.64 -7.01
N THR A 178 27.32 -0.97 -7.95
CA THR A 178 27.71 0.35 -8.45
C THR A 178 27.35 1.47 -7.48
N VAL A 179 26.07 1.55 -7.08
CA VAL A 179 25.58 2.58 -6.16
C VAL A 179 26.30 2.55 -4.80
N PRO A 180 26.52 1.39 -4.13
CA PRO A 180 27.24 1.35 -2.85
C PRO A 180 28.67 1.87 -2.91
N LYS A 181 29.34 1.77 -4.06
CA LYS A 181 30.71 2.28 -4.27
C LYS A 181 30.76 3.76 -4.65
N SER A 182 29.62 4.35 -4.97
CA SER A 182 29.49 5.77 -5.29
C SER A 182 29.11 6.59 -4.05
N ARG A 183 29.11 7.92 -4.17
CA ARG A 183 28.62 8.81 -3.10
C ARG A 183 27.15 8.59 -2.76
N LEU A 184 26.35 8.05 -3.69
CA LEU A 184 24.93 7.74 -3.49
C LEU A 184 24.72 6.59 -2.49
N GLY A 185 25.74 5.75 -2.24
CA GLY A 185 25.63 4.60 -1.34
C GLY A 185 25.20 4.98 0.09
N SER A 186 25.61 6.14 0.60
CA SER A 186 25.22 6.60 1.94
C SER A 186 23.70 6.78 2.07
N MET A 187 23.05 7.30 1.02
CA MET A 187 21.60 7.51 1.00
C MET A 187 20.82 6.21 1.15
N PHE A 188 21.28 5.11 0.54
CA PHE A 188 20.63 3.80 0.64
C PHE A 188 20.62 3.23 2.08
N ASN A 189 21.61 3.61 2.90
CA ASN A 189 21.68 3.21 4.31
C ASN A 189 20.80 4.10 5.20
N GLU A 190 20.51 5.32 4.78
CA GLU A 190 19.72 6.30 5.53
C GLU A 190 18.20 6.08 5.35
N ILE A 191 17.77 5.55 4.19
CA ILE A 191 16.34 5.36 3.87
C ILE A 191 15.85 4.01 4.35
N THR A 192 14.84 4.03 5.22
CA THR A 192 14.12 2.84 5.67
C THR A 192 12.67 2.91 5.18
N VAL A 193 12.34 2.07 4.20
CA VAL A 193 10.97 1.97 3.66
C VAL A 193 10.10 1.16 4.62
N VAL A 194 8.88 1.62 4.89
CA VAL A 194 7.91 0.93 5.77
C VAL A 194 7.11 -0.08 4.94
N GLY A 195 7.72 -1.22 4.59
CA GLY A 195 7.11 -2.34 3.85
C GLY A 195 7.36 -3.68 4.55
N GLY A 196 6.63 -4.70 4.20
CA GLY A 196 6.83 -6.07 4.69
C GLY A 196 6.95 -6.19 6.21
N GLN A 197 8.08 -6.72 6.71
CA GLN A 197 8.33 -6.86 8.15
C GLN A 197 8.29 -5.53 8.88
N ARG A 198 8.71 -4.44 8.25
CA ARG A 198 8.73 -3.11 8.89
C ARG A 198 7.30 -2.56 9.10
N LYS A 199 6.29 -3.01 8.30
CA LYS A 199 4.86 -2.75 8.61
C LYS A 199 4.42 -3.49 9.87
N VAL A 200 4.86 -4.74 10.06
CA VAL A 200 4.61 -5.51 11.30
C VAL A 200 5.20 -4.79 12.50
N ASP A 201 6.46 -4.35 12.40
CA ASP A 201 7.14 -3.67 13.49
C ASP A 201 6.45 -2.34 13.85
N ALA A 202 5.97 -1.61 12.85
CA ALA A 202 5.18 -0.39 13.03
C ALA A 202 3.84 -0.68 13.72
N MET A 203 3.11 -1.70 13.28
CA MET A 203 1.86 -2.14 13.87
C MET A 203 2.06 -2.54 15.34
N MET A 204 3.09 -3.33 15.64
CA MET A 204 3.40 -3.76 17.00
C MET A 204 3.74 -2.59 17.93
N ARG A 205 4.42 -1.54 17.43
CA ARG A 205 4.65 -0.31 18.24
C ARG A 205 3.35 0.38 18.64
N PHE A 206 2.33 0.39 17.77
CA PHE A 206 1.01 0.99 18.08
C PHE A 206 0.11 0.04 18.86
N ALA A 207 0.12 -1.24 18.54
CA ALA A 207 -0.77 -2.23 19.15
C ALA A 207 -0.31 -2.65 20.55
N GLY A 208 0.99 -2.69 20.80
CA GLY A 208 1.58 -3.44 21.89
C GLY A 208 1.64 -4.94 21.57
N ASN A 209 1.62 -5.79 22.61
CA ASN A 209 1.80 -7.24 22.43
C ASN A 209 0.49 -8.02 22.18
N ASP A 210 -0.67 -7.37 22.33
CA ASP A 210 -1.98 -8.00 22.18
C ASP A 210 -2.65 -7.54 20.88
N LEU A 211 -2.83 -8.46 19.95
CA LEU A 211 -3.48 -8.23 18.67
C LEU A 211 -4.92 -8.80 18.60
N THR A 212 -5.45 -9.38 19.67
CA THR A 212 -6.81 -9.96 19.68
C THR A 212 -7.90 -8.92 19.40
N GLY A 213 -7.67 -7.64 19.79
CA GLY A 213 -8.52 -6.49 19.47
C GLY A 213 -8.10 -5.72 18.22
N ALA A 214 -7.24 -6.28 17.38
CA ALA A 214 -6.67 -5.60 16.23
C ALA A 214 -7.31 -6.06 14.91
N VAL A 215 -7.50 -5.11 13.99
CA VAL A 215 -7.87 -5.35 12.59
C VAL A 215 -6.77 -4.78 11.70
N ALA A 216 -6.29 -5.54 10.73
CA ALA A 216 -5.40 -5.05 9.68
C ALA A 216 -6.12 -5.08 8.33
N VAL A 217 -5.97 -4.00 7.54
CA VAL A 217 -6.53 -3.86 6.20
C VAL A 217 -5.42 -3.54 5.22
N GLY A 218 -5.21 -4.40 4.24
CA GLY A 218 -4.17 -4.24 3.21
C GLY A 218 -4.63 -4.78 1.86
N ASP A 219 -3.86 -4.54 0.80
CA ASP A 219 -4.26 -4.90 -0.57
C ASP A 219 -3.16 -5.55 -1.42
N SER A 220 -1.89 -5.56 -0.94
CA SER A 220 -0.76 -5.88 -1.79
C SER A 220 0.34 -6.72 -1.11
N ILE A 221 1.41 -7.00 -1.87
CA ILE A 221 2.59 -7.73 -1.42
C ILE A 221 3.28 -7.05 -0.22
N THR A 222 3.13 -5.74 -0.05
CA THR A 222 3.75 -5.02 1.08
C THR A 222 3.04 -5.28 2.41
N ASP A 223 1.81 -5.85 2.38
CA ASP A 223 0.92 -6.01 3.53
C ASP A 223 0.86 -7.43 4.08
N PHE A 224 1.25 -8.43 3.29
CA PHE A 224 0.96 -9.83 3.61
C PHE A 224 1.47 -10.24 5.00
N LYS A 225 2.68 -9.79 5.40
CA LYS A 225 3.24 -10.08 6.74
C LYS A 225 2.41 -9.43 7.86
N MET A 226 1.87 -8.22 7.64
CA MET A 226 1.02 -7.53 8.60
C MET A 226 -0.32 -8.25 8.76
N LEU A 227 -0.95 -8.66 7.65
CA LEU A 227 -2.19 -9.44 7.64
C LEU A 227 -1.99 -10.79 8.34
N GLU A 228 -0.96 -11.54 7.97
CA GLU A 228 -0.61 -12.81 8.59
C GLU A 228 -0.38 -12.67 10.10
N LYS A 229 0.40 -11.66 10.51
CA LYS A 229 0.70 -11.41 11.92
C LYS A 229 -0.54 -11.16 12.76
N VAL A 230 -1.47 -10.34 12.28
CA VAL A 230 -2.75 -10.08 12.97
C VAL A 230 -3.59 -11.37 13.05
N ARG A 231 -3.73 -12.08 11.93
CA ARG A 231 -4.50 -13.32 11.83
C ARG A 231 -3.98 -14.39 12.79
N GLU A 232 -2.68 -14.62 12.84
CA GLU A 232 -2.03 -15.62 13.71
C GLU A 232 -2.15 -15.31 15.20
N ASN A 233 -2.31 -14.03 15.54
CA ASN A 233 -2.41 -13.58 16.93
C ASN A 233 -3.84 -13.24 17.37
N GLY A 234 -4.85 -13.77 16.67
CA GLY A 234 -6.26 -13.73 17.09
C GLY A 234 -7.02 -12.47 16.68
N GLY A 235 -6.38 -11.51 16.00
CA GLY A 235 -7.04 -10.38 15.37
C GLY A 235 -7.66 -10.73 14.01
N LEU A 236 -8.18 -9.76 13.29
CA LEU A 236 -8.85 -9.92 12.01
C LEU A 236 -8.02 -9.31 10.88
N ALA A 237 -7.72 -10.10 9.86
CA ALA A 237 -7.05 -9.67 8.65
C ALA A 237 -8.04 -9.49 7.49
N ILE A 238 -8.06 -8.31 6.88
CA ILE A 238 -8.97 -7.97 5.76
C ILE A 238 -8.14 -7.62 4.53
N ALA A 239 -8.35 -8.32 3.41
CA ALA A 239 -7.86 -7.93 2.11
C ALA A 239 -8.88 -7.00 1.43
N PHE A 240 -8.51 -5.74 1.18
CA PHE A 240 -9.34 -4.75 0.50
C PHE A 240 -8.93 -4.64 -0.97
N ASN A 241 -9.77 -5.12 -1.89
CA ASN A 241 -9.39 -5.24 -3.31
C ASN A 241 -8.01 -5.91 -3.47
N GLY A 242 -7.78 -6.96 -2.68
CA GLY A 242 -6.48 -7.59 -2.55
C GLY A 242 -6.01 -8.27 -3.84
N ASN A 243 -4.70 -8.49 -3.91
CA ASN A 243 -4.07 -9.27 -4.98
C ASN A 243 -3.69 -10.69 -4.52
N GLU A 244 -3.00 -11.43 -5.37
CA GLU A 244 -2.52 -12.79 -5.12
C GLU A 244 -1.60 -12.93 -3.90
N TYR A 245 -1.01 -11.83 -3.43
CA TYR A 245 -0.11 -11.83 -2.28
C TYR A 245 -0.82 -11.53 -0.96
N SER A 246 -1.85 -10.67 -0.98
CA SER A 246 -2.56 -10.28 0.25
C SER A 246 -3.72 -11.19 0.60
N ILE A 247 -4.50 -11.65 -0.40
CA ILE A 247 -5.69 -12.47 -0.20
C ILE A 247 -5.40 -13.75 0.59
N PRO A 248 -4.36 -14.56 0.28
CA PRO A 248 -4.09 -15.80 1.02
C PRO A 248 -3.78 -15.60 2.51
N HIS A 249 -3.38 -14.39 2.91
CA HIS A 249 -3.02 -14.04 4.28
C HIS A 249 -4.15 -13.35 5.06
N ALA A 250 -5.30 -13.12 4.43
CA ALA A 250 -6.48 -12.55 5.07
C ALA A 250 -7.45 -13.60 5.62
N ASP A 251 -8.34 -13.18 6.51
CA ASP A 251 -9.51 -13.95 6.97
C ASP A 251 -10.70 -13.69 6.06
N VAL A 252 -10.84 -12.44 5.67
CA VAL A 252 -11.93 -11.89 4.86
C VAL A 252 -11.36 -11.04 3.76
N ALA A 253 -11.92 -11.15 2.56
CA ALA A 253 -11.63 -10.24 1.48
C ALA A 253 -12.88 -9.44 1.10
N VAL A 254 -12.72 -8.14 0.87
CA VAL A 254 -13.79 -7.22 0.50
C VAL A 254 -13.41 -6.52 -0.80
N ALA A 255 -14.12 -6.86 -1.88
CA ALA A 255 -13.97 -6.20 -3.17
C ALA A 255 -15.03 -5.11 -3.30
N THR A 256 -14.59 -3.85 -3.38
CA THR A 256 -15.48 -2.70 -3.41
C THR A 256 -14.80 -1.43 -3.94
N VAL A 257 -15.58 -0.50 -4.47
CA VAL A 257 -15.13 0.85 -4.83
C VAL A 257 -15.45 1.88 -3.74
N ASP A 258 -16.03 1.44 -2.61
CA ASP A 258 -16.44 2.31 -1.51
C ASP A 258 -16.09 1.72 -0.16
N GLN A 259 -15.30 2.43 0.63
CA GLN A 259 -14.78 1.91 1.89
C GLN A 259 -15.85 1.68 2.96
N ARG A 260 -17.04 2.31 2.84
CA ARG A 260 -18.15 2.12 3.80
C ARG A 260 -18.56 0.67 3.92
N PHE A 261 -18.32 -0.14 2.89
CA PHE A 261 -18.60 -1.58 2.94
C PHE A 261 -17.63 -2.40 3.81
N LEU A 262 -16.65 -1.78 4.46
CA LEU A 262 -15.90 -2.40 5.57
C LEU A 262 -16.70 -2.38 6.89
N LEU A 263 -17.68 -1.47 7.04
CA LEU A 263 -18.41 -1.28 8.30
C LEU A 263 -19.18 -2.50 8.79
N PRO A 264 -19.85 -3.32 7.97
CA PRO A 264 -20.50 -4.55 8.47
C PRO A 264 -19.51 -5.49 9.17
N ILE A 265 -18.31 -5.63 8.61
CA ILE A 265 -17.26 -6.51 9.13
C ILE A 265 -16.62 -5.93 10.40
N THR A 266 -16.32 -4.62 10.40
CA THR A 266 -15.73 -3.98 11.58
C THR A 266 -16.72 -3.86 12.75
N SER A 267 -18.01 -3.65 12.47
CA SER A 267 -19.06 -3.67 13.49
C SER A 267 -19.22 -5.06 14.11
N ALA A 268 -19.29 -6.11 13.29
CA ALA A 268 -19.35 -7.49 13.77
C ALA A 268 -18.10 -7.86 14.60
N PHE A 269 -16.91 -7.38 14.20
CA PHE A 269 -15.70 -7.58 15.00
C PHE A 269 -15.80 -6.88 16.37
N ALA A 270 -16.31 -5.67 16.41
CA ALA A 270 -16.51 -4.95 17.68
C ALA A 270 -17.50 -5.65 18.62
N GLU A 271 -18.54 -6.28 18.08
CA GLU A 271 -19.59 -6.97 18.83
C GLU A 271 -19.19 -8.35 19.33
N GLY A 272 -18.54 -9.15 18.49
CA GLY A 272 -18.27 -10.57 18.78
C GLY A 272 -16.88 -11.07 18.37
N GLY A 273 -15.95 -10.16 18.07
CA GLY A 273 -14.58 -10.47 17.70
C GLY A 273 -14.44 -11.14 16.33
N ARG A 274 -13.26 -11.74 16.11
CA ARG A 274 -12.87 -12.32 14.81
C ARG A 274 -13.87 -13.32 14.24
N SER A 275 -14.36 -14.26 15.08
CA SER A 275 -15.30 -15.30 14.59
C SER A 275 -16.60 -14.70 14.09
N HIS A 276 -17.15 -13.70 14.80
CA HIS A 276 -18.38 -13.03 14.39
C HIS A 276 -18.20 -12.24 13.09
N ALA A 277 -17.08 -11.56 12.92
CA ALA A 277 -16.73 -10.87 11.67
C ALA A 277 -16.63 -11.83 10.47
N ILE A 278 -15.99 -12.99 10.66
CA ILE A 278 -15.87 -14.02 9.62
C ILE A 278 -17.25 -14.60 9.27
N ASP A 279 -18.10 -14.88 10.26
CA ASP A 279 -19.44 -15.43 10.02
C ASP A 279 -20.35 -14.39 9.35
N THR A 280 -20.19 -13.11 9.68
CA THR A 280 -20.85 -12.01 8.97
C THR A 280 -20.41 -11.96 7.51
N ALA A 281 -19.11 -12.05 7.22
CA ALA A 281 -18.61 -12.09 5.84
C ALA A 281 -19.19 -13.27 5.05
N LYS A 282 -19.24 -14.47 5.63
CA LYS A 282 -19.88 -15.65 5.02
C LYS A 282 -21.36 -15.42 4.72
N GLY A 283 -22.09 -14.78 5.62
CA GLY A 283 -23.49 -14.42 5.42
C GLY A 283 -23.72 -13.42 4.29
N LEU A 284 -22.72 -12.60 3.99
CA LEU A 284 -22.76 -11.59 2.94
C LEU A 284 -22.15 -12.08 1.59
N GLU A 285 -21.50 -13.23 1.55
CA GLU A 285 -20.72 -13.70 0.39
C GLU A 285 -21.51 -13.78 -0.91
N ASN A 286 -22.78 -14.20 -0.86
CA ASN A 286 -23.66 -14.26 -2.01
C ASN A 286 -24.92 -13.40 -1.83
N ALA A 287 -24.88 -12.44 -0.92
CA ALA A 287 -26.03 -11.62 -0.59
C ALA A 287 -26.35 -10.61 -1.71
N HIS A 288 -27.64 -10.37 -1.94
CA HIS A 288 -28.07 -9.24 -2.76
C HIS A 288 -27.77 -7.91 -2.06
N LEU A 289 -27.63 -6.83 -2.83
CA LEU A 289 -27.27 -5.52 -2.31
C LEU A 289 -28.18 -5.06 -1.16
N ASP A 290 -29.49 -5.30 -1.23
CA ASP A 290 -30.42 -4.93 -0.17
C ASP A 290 -30.09 -5.59 1.19
N ALA A 291 -29.67 -6.85 1.17
CA ALA A 291 -29.24 -7.55 2.39
C ALA A 291 -27.94 -6.97 2.94
N ILE A 292 -27.00 -6.60 2.06
CA ILE A 292 -25.77 -5.93 2.45
C ILE A 292 -26.07 -4.56 3.06
N LEU A 293 -26.96 -3.77 2.43
CA LEU A 293 -27.37 -2.47 2.93
C LEU A 293 -28.07 -2.58 4.30
N ASN A 294 -28.85 -3.64 4.53
CA ASN A 294 -29.45 -3.90 5.84
C ASN A 294 -28.44 -4.26 6.94
N ALA A 295 -27.28 -4.77 6.57
CA ALA A 295 -26.16 -5.04 7.50
C ALA A 295 -25.30 -3.78 7.79
N MET A 296 -25.54 -2.68 7.08
CA MET A 296 -24.83 -1.42 7.30
C MET A 296 -25.31 -0.72 8.58
N PRO A 297 -24.44 0.02 9.28
CA PRO A 297 -24.87 0.90 10.36
C PRO A 297 -25.91 1.92 9.88
N ARG A 298 -26.99 2.11 10.65
CA ARG A 298 -28.17 2.91 10.25
C ARG A 298 -27.90 4.36 9.84
N ASN A 299 -26.77 4.94 10.26
CA ASN A 299 -26.45 6.34 10.04
C ASN A 299 -25.47 6.55 8.85
N ILE A 300 -25.23 5.53 8.07
CA ILE A 300 -24.32 5.58 6.92
C ILE A 300 -25.16 5.61 5.63
N ALA A 301 -25.09 6.72 4.91
CA ALA A 301 -25.74 6.86 3.61
C ALA A 301 -24.87 6.23 2.50
N ILE A 302 -25.45 5.38 1.68
CA ILE A 302 -24.83 4.79 0.50
C ILE A 302 -25.48 5.40 -0.75
N PRO A 303 -24.72 5.79 -1.80
CA PRO A 303 -25.28 6.25 -3.06
C PRO A 303 -26.17 5.18 -3.73
N GLU A 304 -27.22 5.61 -4.43
CA GLU A 304 -28.17 4.69 -5.07
C GLU A 304 -27.54 3.90 -6.23
N ASP A 305 -26.57 4.49 -6.94
CA ASP A 305 -25.90 3.92 -8.11
C ASP A 305 -24.57 3.24 -7.77
N ILE A 306 -24.41 2.76 -6.53
CA ILE A 306 -23.16 2.13 -6.06
C ILE A 306 -22.92 0.78 -6.75
N THR A 307 -21.70 0.51 -7.14
CA THR A 307 -21.28 -0.84 -7.54
C THR A 307 -21.36 -1.76 -6.31
N PRO A 308 -22.15 -2.87 -6.39
CA PRO A 308 -22.32 -3.78 -5.27
C PRO A 308 -20.98 -4.36 -4.80
N PRO A 309 -20.69 -4.38 -3.50
CA PRO A 309 -19.47 -5.02 -3.00
C PRO A 309 -19.55 -6.55 -3.10
N ARG A 310 -18.39 -7.20 -3.01
CA ARG A 310 -18.26 -8.65 -2.87
C ARG A 310 -17.51 -8.95 -1.58
N TYR A 311 -18.05 -9.85 -0.79
CA TYR A 311 -17.42 -10.35 0.44
C TYR A 311 -17.01 -11.80 0.21
N HIS A 312 -15.84 -12.17 0.66
CA HIS A 312 -15.33 -13.54 0.56
C HIS A 312 -14.72 -13.96 1.90
N HIS A 313 -15.11 -15.13 2.36
CA HIS A 313 -14.36 -15.86 3.35
C HIS A 313 -13.32 -16.70 2.61
N ILE A 314 -12.04 -16.54 2.93
CA ILE A 314 -10.95 -17.12 2.15
C ILE A 314 -10.90 -18.64 2.32
N LYS A 315 -11.36 -19.38 1.31
CA LYS A 315 -11.23 -20.85 1.19
C LYS A 315 -10.57 -21.27 -0.11
N ASP A 316 -10.96 -20.61 -1.21
CA ASP A 316 -10.39 -20.82 -2.54
C ASP A 316 -9.92 -19.48 -3.06
N ALA A 317 -8.62 -19.31 -3.21
CA ALA A 317 -8.04 -18.00 -3.49
C ALA A 317 -8.14 -17.59 -4.97
N GLU A 318 -8.16 -18.55 -5.93
CA GLU A 318 -8.04 -18.20 -7.36
C GLU A 318 -9.24 -17.41 -7.89
N GLU A 319 -10.48 -17.88 -7.63
CA GLU A 319 -11.70 -17.20 -8.08
C GLU A 319 -11.85 -15.83 -7.40
N VAL A 320 -11.49 -15.76 -6.12
CA VAL A 320 -11.54 -14.54 -5.32
C VAL A 320 -10.56 -13.49 -5.87
N ILE A 321 -9.35 -13.88 -6.23
CA ILE A 321 -8.32 -12.98 -6.78
C ILE A 321 -8.82 -12.29 -8.05
N GLU A 322 -9.49 -13.00 -8.97
CA GLU A 322 -9.96 -12.43 -10.23
C GLU A 322 -11.01 -11.34 -9.99
N ILE A 323 -11.99 -11.60 -9.11
CA ILE A 323 -13.02 -10.64 -8.71
C ILE A 323 -12.36 -9.39 -8.11
N HIS A 324 -11.40 -9.58 -7.21
CA HIS A 324 -10.70 -8.48 -6.54
C HIS A 324 -9.86 -7.66 -7.53
N ARG A 325 -9.26 -8.28 -8.53
CA ARG A 325 -8.51 -7.61 -9.61
C ARG A 325 -9.41 -6.67 -10.41
N GLU A 326 -10.66 -7.07 -10.69
CA GLU A 326 -11.64 -6.19 -11.36
C GLU A 326 -11.91 -4.94 -10.51
N TYR A 327 -12.26 -5.10 -9.22
CA TYR A 327 -12.54 -3.97 -8.34
C TYR A 327 -11.30 -3.09 -8.09
N ARG A 328 -10.12 -3.69 -7.97
CA ARG A 328 -8.84 -2.98 -7.90
C ARG A 328 -8.64 -2.11 -9.13
N THR A 329 -8.93 -2.63 -10.31
CA THR A 329 -8.83 -1.89 -11.58
C THR A 329 -9.87 -0.77 -11.67
N LEU A 330 -11.12 -1.03 -11.26
CA LEU A 330 -12.20 -0.02 -11.21
C LEU A 330 -11.82 1.15 -10.29
N LEU A 331 -11.23 0.86 -9.13
CA LEU A 331 -10.88 1.87 -8.13
C LEU A 331 -9.58 2.61 -8.46
N ARG A 332 -8.54 1.90 -8.89
CA ARG A 332 -7.16 2.39 -9.00
C ARG A 332 -6.69 2.64 -10.44
N GLY A 333 -7.45 2.19 -11.45
CA GLY A 333 -7.04 2.30 -12.85
C GLY A 333 -5.67 1.65 -13.10
N ASN A 334 -4.74 2.38 -13.71
CA ASN A 334 -3.39 1.87 -14.00
C ASN A 334 -2.56 1.56 -12.75
N ALA A 335 -2.76 2.28 -11.66
CA ALA A 335 -2.07 2.01 -10.39
C ALA A 335 -2.48 0.64 -9.79
N GLY A 336 -3.65 0.11 -10.14
CA GLY A 336 -4.10 -1.20 -9.74
C GLY A 336 -3.29 -2.38 -10.29
N LYS A 337 -2.41 -2.14 -11.26
CA LYS A 337 -1.52 -3.14 -11.86
C LYS A 337 -0.14 -3.21 -11.18
N LEU A 338 0.13 -2.32 -10.24
CA LEU A 338 1.38 -2.23 -9.51
C LEU A 338 1.27 -2.97 -8.17
N GLY A 339 2.28 -3.74 -7.80
CA GLY A 339 2.45 -4.44 -6.51
C GLY A 339 1.67 -5.70 -6.35
#